data_ce6bea73633b6cc5809a5ffc3b68ecfe
#
_entry.id   ce6bea73633b6cc5809a5ffc3b68ecfe
#
_cell.length_a   1.000
_cell.length_b   1.000
_cell.length_c   1.000
_cell.angle_alpha   90.00
_cell.angle_beta   90.00
_cell.angle_gamma   90.00
#
_symmetry.space_group_name_H-M   'P 1'
#
loop_
_entity.id
_entity.type
_entity.pdbx_description
1 polymer ?
#
loop_
_entity_poly.entity_id
_entity_poly.type
_entity_poly.pdbx_seq_one_letter_code
_entity_poly.pdbx_strand_id
1 'polypeptide(L)'
;MRRWLVLATTHLAVLALGFGAGIYALPILTAPGAPDAKALDRVAAETLYAGRFVRDLKGSNRLHWGEGEVRVSRNHIAHFGRLAPGPDYKLYLVPRFVDTEEAFLRVKDVSRRVGDVK
;
A
#
# COMPACT_ATOMS: atom_id res chain seq x y z
N MET A 1 9.79 41.47 -20.00
CA MET A 1 9.15 40.98 -18.80
C MET A 1 8.13 39.88 -19.05
N ARG A 2 7.10 40.10 -19.85
CA ARG A 2 6.02 39.10 -20.10
C ARG A 2 6.49 37.72 -20.59
N ARG A 3 7.49 37.66 -21.48
CA ARG A 3 8.05 36.40 -22.00
C ARG A 3 8.72 35.57 -20.90
N TRP A 4 9.46 36.20 -20.01
CA TRP A 4 10.12 35.52 -18.89
C TRP A 4 9.12 34.97 -17.86
N LEU A 5 8.04 35.74 -17.60
CA LEU A 5 6.95 35.26 -16.73
C LEU A 5 6.26 34.04 -17.34
N VAL A 6 5.94 34.04 -18.62
CA VAL A 6 5.34 32.92 -19.32
C VAL A 6 6.26 31.69 -19.24
N LEU A 7 7.54 31.87 -19.55
CA LEU A 7 8.53 30.79 -19.48
C LEU A 7 8.63 30.21 -18.04
N ALA A 8 8.76 31.07 -17.04
CA ALA A 8 8.86 30.63 -15.66
C ALA A 8 7.60 29.86 -15.23
N THR A 9 6.42 30.39 -15.54
CA THR A 9 5.14 29.73 -15.19
C THR A 9 5.00 28.37 -15.88
N THR A 10 5.32 28.27 -17.17
CA THR A 10 5.23 27.00 -17.90
C THR A 10 6.22 25.97 -17.36
N HIS A 11 7.45 26.35 -17.05
CA HIS A 11 8.45 25.44 -16.49
C HIS A 11 8.06 24.97 -15.07
N LEU A 12 7.55 25.87 -14.24
CA LEU A 12 7.04 25.50 -12.91
C LEU A 12 5.84 24.56 -13.01
N ALA A 13 4.92 24.81 -13.93
CA ALA A 13 3.78 23.93 -14.15
C ALA A 13 4.20 22.52 -14.61
N VAL A 14 5.11 22.44 -15.59
CA VAL A 14 5.64 21.15 -16.07
C VAL A 14 6.40 20.43 -14.98
N LEU A 15 7.21 21.13 -14.19
CA LEU A 15 7.92 20.56 -13.04
C LEU A 15 6.95 19.97 -12.01
N ALA A 16 5.93 20.72 -11.62
CA ALA A 16 4.95 20.28 -10.64
C ALA A 16 4.15 19.07 -11.15
N LEU A 17 3.70 19.09 -12.40
CA LEU A 17 2.98 17.98 -13.02
C LEU A 17 3.89 16.74 -13.17
N GLY A 18 5.12 16.92 -13.63
CA GLY A 18 6.08 15.82 -13.78
C GLY A 18 6.47 15.20 -12.44
N PHE A 19 6.67 16.02 -11.41
CA PHE A 19 6.96 15.54 -10.06
C PHE A 19 5.77 14.74 -9.47
N GLY A 20 4.55 15.29 -9.58
CA GLY A 20 3.35 14.59 -9.10
C GLY A 20 3.09 13.28 -9.85
N ALA A 21 3.24 13.29 -11.18
CA ALA A 21 3.14 12.09 -11.99
C ALA A 21 4.23 11.06 -11.64
N GLY A 22 5.45 11.51 -11.36
CA GLY A 22 6.56 10.65 -10.95
C GLY A 22 6.34 9.96 -9.62
N ILE A 23 5.84 10.69 -8.61
CA ILE A 23 5.48 10.10 -7.31
C ILE A 23 4.43 9.00 -7.47
N TYR A 24 3.46 9.19 -8.36
CA TYR A 24 2.41 8.21 -8.60
C TYR A 24 2.89 7.02 -9.46
N ALA A 25 3.62 7.30 -10.54
CA ALA A 25 4.02 6.28 -11.51
C ALA A 25 5.20 5.43 -11.03
N LEU A 26 6.15 6.01 -10.29
CA LEU A 26 7.36 5.29 -9.87
C LEU A 26 7.07 4.01 -9.08
N PRO A 27 6.19 3.99 -8.07
CA PRO A 27 5.85 2.76 -7.35
C PRO A 27 5.25 1.69 -8.25
N ILE A 28 4.48 2.09 -9.27
CA ILE A 28 3.88 1.16 -10.23
C ILE A 28 4.97 0.53 -11.12
N LEU A 29 5.89 1.36 -11.60
CA LEU A 29 6.96 0.93 -12.51
C LEU A 29 8.05 0.11 -11.80
N THR A 30 8.27 0.37 -10.52
CA THR A 30 9.29 -0.31 -9.70
C THR A 30 8.72 -1.38 -8.79
N ALA A 31 7.42 -1.64 -8.87
CA ALA A 31 6.78 -2.68 -8.07
C ALA A 31 7.49 -4.03 -8.27
N PRO A 32 7.88 -4.74 -7.22
CA PRO A 32 8.43 -6.08 -7.35
C PRO A 32 7.40 -6.97 -8.01
N GLY A 33 7.88 -7.92 -8.82
CA GLY A 33 7.02 -8.93 -9.46
C GLY A 33 6.24 -9.72 -8.42
N ALA A 34 5.10 -10.26 -8.83
CA ALA A 34 4.31 -11.13 -7.96
C ALA A 34 5.18 -12.31 -7.43
N PRO A 35 4.99 -12.72 -6.18
CA PRO A 35 5.69 -13.87 -5.63
C PRO A 35 5.49 -15.13 -6.49
N ASP A 36 6.47 -16.03 -6.47
CA ASP A 36 6.36 -17.33 -7.15
C ASP A 36 5.13 -18.10 -6.67
N ALA A 37 4.38 -18.70 -7.60
CA ALA A 37 3.19 -19.49 -7.31
C ALA A 37 3.45 -20.59 -6.28
N LYS A 38 4.62 -21.25 -6.33
CA LYS A 38 5.02 -22.26 -5.34
C LYS A 38 5.19 -21.69 -3.93
N ALA A 39 5.64 -20.45 -3.80
CA ALA A 39 5.73 -19.78 -2.51
C ALA A 39 4.33 -19.48 -1.95
N LEU A 40 3.43 -19.04 -2.80
CA LEU A 40 2.02 -18.79 -2.43
C LEU A 40 1.32 -20.09 -2.04
N ASP A 41 1.52 -21.19 -2.78
CA ASP A 41 0.94 -22.49 -2.47
C ASP A 41 1.43 -23.03 -1.12
N ARG A 42 2.71 -22.85 -0.79
CA ARG A 42 3.24 -23.21 0.54
C ARG A 42 2.57 -22.44 1.67
N VAL A 43 2.45 -21.11 1.51
CA VAL A 43 1.76 -20.30 2.53
C VAL A 43 0.30 -20.73 2.65
N ALA A 44 -0.35 -21.04 1.54
CA ALA A 44 -1.73 -21.53 1.53
C ALA A 44 -1.87 -22.86 2.28
N ALA A 45 -0.95 -23.81 2.06
CA ALA A 45 -0.93 -25.11 2.72
C ALA A 45 -0.63 -25.03 4.24
N GLU A 46 0.20 -24.06 4.65
CA GLU A 46 0.63 -23.85 6.03
C GLU A 46 -0.20 -22.78 6.77
N THR A 47 -1.35 -22.39 6.24
CA THR A 47 -2.19 -21.32 6.80
C THR A 47 -2.70 -21.69 8.18
N LEU A 48 -2.39 -20.85 9.17
CA LEU A 48 -2.91 -20.93 10.53
C LEU A 48 -4.12 -20.01 10.75
N TYR A 49 -4.07 -18.83 10.12
CA TYR A 49 -5.13 -17.84 10.22
C TYR A 49 -5.40 -17.23 8.84
N ALA A 50 -6.66 -16.94 8.57
CA ALA A 50 -7.09 -16.24 7.38
C ALA A 50 -7.91 -15.01 7.75
N GLY A 51 -7.74 -13.95 6.97
CA GLY A 51 -8.50 -12.71 7.08
C GLY A 51 -8.79 -12.14 5.70
N ARG A 52 -9.44 -11.00 5.67
CA ARG A 52 -9.78 -10.33 4.42
C ARG A 52 -9.58 -8.82 4.55
N PHE A 53 -8.93 -8.23 3.55
CA PHE A 53 -8.97 -6.80 3.34
C PHE A 53 -10.25 -6.44 2.57
N VAL A 54 -10.94 -5.43 3.04
CA VAL A 54 -12.19 -4.93 2.45
C VAL A 54 -11.92 -3.53 1.89
N ARG A 55 -12.28 -3.34 0.62
CA ARG A 55 -12.00 -2.09 -0.09
C ARG A 55 -12.68 -0.86 0.53
N ASP A 56 -13.93 -1.02 0.94
CA ASP A 56 -14.79 0.08 1.36
C ASP A 56 -14.82 0.25 2.89
N LEU A 57 -13.64 0.38 3.49
CA LEU A 57 -13.52 0.77 4.90
C LEU A 57 -13.60 2.30 5.03
N LYS A 58 -13.93 2.80 6.22
CA LYS A 58 -14.05 4.25 6.49
C LYS A 58 -12.77 5.03 6.19
N GLY A 59 -11.61 4.42 6.42
CA GLY A 59 -10.30 5.00 6.12
C GLY A 59 -9.85 4.83 4.68
N SER A 60 -10.60 4.12 3.84
CA SER A 60 -10.28 3.91 2.43
C SER A 60 -10.74 5.10 1.58
N ASN A 61 -10.01 5.35 0.50
CA ASN A 61 -10.35 6.34 -0.51
C ASN A 61 -9.89 5.86 -1.90
N ARG A 62 -10.00 6.71 -2.92
CA ARG A 62 -9.60 6.35 -4.30
C ARG A 62 -8.14 5.99 -4.45
N LEU A 63 -7.27 6.53 -3.60
CA LEU A 63 -5.82 6.36 -3.67
C LEU A 63 -5.28 5.36 -2.63
N HIS A 64 -6.07 5.04 -1.59
CA HIS A 64 -5.67 4.18 -0.48
C HIS A 64 -6.77 3.16 -0.19
N TRP A 65 -6.59 1.95 -0.68
CA TRP A 65 -7.50 0.84 -0.49
C TRP A 65 -6.77 -0.49 -0.66
N GLY A 66 -7.34 -1.53 -0.10
CA GLY A 66 -6.89 -2.90 -0.29
C GLY A 66 -8.07 -3.85 -0.27
N GLU A 67 -8.00 -4.90 -1.09
CA GLU A 67 -9.03 -5.94 -1.14
C GLU A 67 -8.38 -7.31 -1.34
N GLY A 68 -9.00 -8.34 -0.81
CA GLY A 68 -8.55 -9.71 -1.01
C GLY A 68 -8.33 -10.46 0.29
N GLU A 69 -7.92 -11.71 0.16
CA GLU A 69 -7.67 -12.62 1.27
C GLU A 69 -6.25 -12.46 1.80
N VAL A 70 -6.09 -12.52 3.10
CA VAL A 70 -4.78 -12.55 3.78
C VAL A 70 -4.65 -13.87 4.51
N ARG A 71 -3.56 -14.57 4.29
CA ARG A 71 -3.22 -15.83 4.95
C ARG A 71 -1.96 -15.68 5.77
N VAL A 72 -2.04 -16.15 6.99
CA VAL A 72 -0.94 -16.09 7.97
C VAL A 72 -0.49 -17.51 8.27
N SER A 73 0.76 -17.80 7.97
CA SER A 73 1.47 -19.00 8.37
C SER A 73 2.44 -18.70 9.52
N ARG A 74 3.23 -19.67 9.95
CA ARG A 74 4.22 -19.46 11.02
C ARG A 74 5.28 -18.42 10.67
N ASN A 75 5.70 -18.35 9.41
CA ASN A 75 6.85 -17.57 8.98
C ASN A 75 6.51 -16.54 7.90
N HIS A 76 5.30 -16.59 7.34
CA HIS A 76 4.91 -15.75 6.22
C HIS A 76 3.48 -15.25 6.36
N ILE A 77 3.26 -14.07 5.81
CA ILE A 77 1.92 -13.52 5.57
C ILE A 77 1.82 -13.30 4.07
N ALA A 78 0.81 -13.88 3.44
CA ALA A 78 0.53 -13.69 2.02
C ALA A 78 -0.80 -12.99 1.82
N HIS A 79 -0.82 -12.07 0.86
CA HIS A 79 -2.01 -11.36 0.43
C HIS A 79 -2.39 -11.81 -0.98
N PHE A 80 -3.59 -12.31 -1.12
CA PHE A 80 -4.19 -12.75 -2.38
C PHE A 80 -5.26 -11.75 -2.80
N GLY A 81 -4.85 -10.69 -3.47
CA GLY A 81 -5.74 -9.63 -3.82
C GLY A 81 -5.03 -8.45 -4.48
N ARG A 82 -5.58 -7.27 -4.30
CA ARG A 82 -5.06 -6.03 -4.87
C ARG A 82 -4.93 -4.94 -3.81
N LEU A 83 -3.90 -4.14 -3.95
CA LEU A 83 -3.69 -2.91 -3.18
C LEU A 83 -3.67 -1.73 -4.15
N ALA A 84 -4.10 -0.57 -3.68
CA ALA A 84 -3.90 0.66 -4.43
C ALA A 84 -2.39 0.86 -4.68
N PRO A 85 -1.98 1.40 -5.83
CA PRO A 85 -0.59 1.76 -6.04
C PRO A 85 -0.09 2.72 -4.97
N GLY A 86 1.06 2.41 -4.38
CA GLY A 86 1.64 3.22 -3.32
C GLY A 86 3.13 2.96 -3.15
N PRO A 87 3.89 3.93 -2.62
CA PRO A 87 5.35 3.86 -2.57
C PRO A 87 5.88 2.89 -1.52
N ASP A 88 5.12 2.64 -0.46
CA ASP A 88 5.68 1.95 0.71
C ASP A 88 4.58 1.50 1.68
N TYR A 89 4.12 0.28 1.53
CA TYR A 89 3.14 -0.29 2.44
C TYR A 89 3.81 -1.01 3.60
N LYS A 90 3.41 -0.65 4.81
CA LYS A 90 3.83 -1.30 6.05
C LYS A 90 2.71 -2.18 6.59
N LEU A 91 3.03 -3.41 6.92
CA LEU A 91 2.08 -4.35 7.50
C LEU A 91 2.18 -4.34 9.03
N TYR A 92 1.04 -4.16 9.69
CA TYR A 92 0.92 -4.21 11.14
C TYR A 92 -0.09 -5.25 11.58
N LEU A 93 0.25 -5.99 12.63
CA LEU A 93 -0.70 -6.78 13.40
C LEU A 93 -1.20 -5.91 14.56
N VAL A 94 -2.50 -5.67 14.58
CA VAL A 94 -3.14 -4.79 15.55
C VAL A 94 -3.97 -5.61 16.54
N PRO A 95 -4.07 -5.19 17.83
CA PRO A 95 -4.78 -5.98 18.85
C PRO A 95 -6.31 -5.99 18.70
N ARG A 96 -6.85 -5.10 17.86
CA ARG A 96 -8.28 -5.00 17.55
C ARG A 96 -8.49 -4.45 16.16
N PHE A 97 -9.66 -4.69 15.59
CA PHE A 97 -10.03 -4.15 14.30
C PHE A 97 -10.00 -2.61 14.30
N VAL A 98 -9.40 -2.04 13.28
CA VAL A 98 -9.32 -0.60 13.02
C VAL A 98 -9.66 -0.34 11.56
N ASP A 99 -10.49 0.65 11.29
CA ASP A 99 -10.98 1.00 9.96
C ASP A 99 -10.72 2.46 9.57
N THR A 100 -9.98 3.19 10.43
CA THR A 100 -9.56 4.58 10.18
C THR A 100 -8.11 4.79 10.63
N GLU A 101 -7.46 5.81 10.08
CA GLU A 101 -6.11 6.21 10.49
C GLU A 101 -6.06 6.60 11.97
N GLU A 102 -7.03 7.36 12.45
CA GLU A 102 -7.10 7.77 13.86
C GLU A 102 -7.22 6.57 14.80
N ALA A 103 -8.06 5.59 14.45
CA ALA A 103 -8.20 4.37 15.23
C ALA A 103 -6.91 3.55 15.25
N PHE A 104 -6.18 3.49 14.12
CA PHE A 104 -4.88 2.86 14.03
C PHE A 104 -3.84 3.57 14.90
N LEU A 105 -3.74 4.90 14.81
CA LEU A 105 -2.76 5.68 15.58
C LEU A 105 -2.90 5.46 17.09
N ARG A 106 -4.12 5.26 17.60
CA ARG A 106 -4.37 4.97 19.02
C ARG A 106 -3.83 3.62 19.48
N VAL A 107 -3.62 2.68 18.58
CA VAL A 107 -3.12 1.32 18.91
C VAL A 107 -1.75 1.05 18.32
N LYS A 108 -1.17 1.99 17.61
CA LYS A 108 0.10 1.82 16.89
C LYS A 108 1.23 1.38 17.82
N ASP A 109 1.34 1.99 18.99
CA ASP A 109 2.43 1.73 19.95
C ASP A 109 2.35 0.31 20.56
N VAL A 110 1.15 -0.27 20.60
CA VAL A 110 0.93 -1.66 21.06
C VAL A 110 0.76 -2.65 19.91
N SER A 111 0.89 -2.17 18.67
CA SER A 111 0.83 -2.96 17.44
C SER A 111 2.21 -3.44 17.03
N ARG A 112 2.27 -4.60 16.38
CA ARG A 112 3.52 -5.17 15.88
C ARG A 112 3.66 -4.90 14.39
N ARG A 113 4.67 -4.12 14.00
CA ARG A 113 5.09 -4.04 12.61
C ARG A 113 5.70 -5.37 12.18
N VAL A 114 5.16 -5.99 11.17
CA VAL A 114 5.60 -7.31 10.70
C VAL A 114 6.60 -7.19 9.54
N GLY A 115 6.44 -6.18 8.70
CA GLY A 115 7.31 -5.95 7.57
C GLY A 115 6.71 -5.02 6.53
N ASP A 116 7.36 -4.99 5.40
CA ASP A 116 6.94 -4.25 4.22
C ASP A 116 6.21 -5.20 3.27
N VAL A 117 5.18 -4.70 2.60
CA VAL A 117 4.48 -5.46 1.55
C VAL A 117 5.30 -5.33 0.28
N LYS A 118 5.74 -6.47 -0.27
CA LYS A 118 6.52 -6.56 -1.49
C LYS A 118 5.68 -7.20 -2.58
#